data_0756c8f6efc94885f84d497d7fe212d1
#
_entry.id   0756c8f6efc94885f84d497d7fe212d1
#
_cell.length_a   1.000
_cell.length_b   1.000
_cell.length_c   1.000
_cell.angle_alpha   90.00
_cell.angle_beta   90.00
_cell.angle_gamma   90.00
#
_symmetry.space_group_name_H-M   'P 1'
#
loop_
_entity.id
_entity.type
_entity.pdbx_description
1 polymer ?
#
loop_
_entity_poly.entity_id
_entity_poly.type
_entity_poly.pdbx_seq_one_letter_code
_entity_poly.pdbx_strand_id
1 'polypeptide(L)'
;DRVALFKEEGLKEKLARLEETLSNFRVTFDNWFSERTVHETDEIHHSVEALKALGKVYEKNGALWLKSTDYGDDKDRVVIRDNGVPTYLAADIAYHRNKYDRGFKEMIDIWGADHHGYVCRVKAAMAAFGYDPDKLTVLLLQMVALFRDGQLVKLSKRSGDSVTLDELIEEVGVDASRYFFLMRSLDSQLDFDINLAKSRSNDNPVYYIQYAHARIHSIYNQVREAGIAFGDYSETDFTTLTSEMELELIKKLAEYPEEVVQSAEHRAPHRIARYLYDLASMFHSFYRQGRIIGVDPSLQQARLGLITAIALVLRQGLGILGISAPEKM
;
A
#
# COMPACT_ATOMS: atom_id res chain seq x y z
N ASP A 1 1.22 34.47 23.35
CA ASP A 1 -0.09 34.61 22.68
C ASP A 1 -0.89 33.33 22.84
N ARG A 2 -2.15 33.46 23.38
CA ARG A 2 -3.03 32.29 23.59
C ARG A 2 -3.34 31.54 22.30
N VAL A 3 -3.53 32.25 21.19
CA VAL A 3 -3.82 31.64 19.87
C VAL A 3 -2.66 30.77 19.42
N ALA A 4 -1.43 31.24 19.56
CA ALA A 4 -0.24 30.47 19.22
C ALA A 4 -0.13 29.20 20.08
N LEU A 5 -0.40 29.31 21.40
CA LEU A 5 -0.39 28.15 22.29
C LEU A 5 -1.43 27.11 21.88
N PHE A 6 -2.68 27.52 21.67
CA PHE A 6 -3.73 26.59 21.24
C PHE A 6 -3.46 25.95 19.88
N LYS A 7 -2.85 26.70 18.95
CA LYS A 7 -2.41 26.18 17.64
C LYS A 7 -1.35 25.09 17.80
N GLU A 8 -0.33 25.34 18.63
CA GLU A 8 0.74 24.37 18.85
C GLU A 8 0.26 23.10 19.55
N GLU A 9 -0.49 23.25 20.64
CA GLU A 9 -1.01 22.10 21.39
C GLU A 9 -2.02 21.31 20.55
N GLY A 10 -2.90 21.99 19.80
CA GLY A 10 -3.85 21.33 18.90
C GLY A 10 -3.17 20.59 17.76
N LEU A 11 -2.09 21.16 17.17
CA LEU A 11 -1.31 20.48 16.14
C LEU A 11 -0.63 19.23 16.71
N LYS A 12 0.01 19.35 17.88
CA LYS A 12 0.69 18.24 18.55
C LYS A 12 -0.28 17.09 18.86
N GLU A 13 -1.43 17.42 19.44
CA GLU A 13 -2.47 16.42 19.74
C GLU A 13 -2.95 15.70 18.46
N LYS A 14 -3.22 16.47 17.39
CA LYS A 14 -3.71 15.88 16.13
C LYS A 14 -2.66 15.01 15.44
N LEU A 15 -1.39 15.42 15.44
CA LEU A 15 -0.30 14.60 14.88
C LEU A 15 -0.12 13.32 15.68
N ALA A 16 -0.11 13.38 17.01
CA ALA A 16 0.02 12.19 17.85
C ALA A 16 -1.13 11.19 17.59
N ARG A 17 -2.37 11.70 17.45
CA ARG A 17 -3.52 10.86 17.11
C ARG A 17 -3.41 10.24 15.72
N LEU A 18 -2.95 10.99 14.71
CA LEU A 18 -2.72 10.46 13.36
C LEU A 18 -1.66 9.34 13.36
N GLU A 19 -0.56 9.55 14.10
CA GLU A 19 0.50 8.56 14.26
C GLU A 19 -0.03 7.28 14.94
N GLU A 20 -0.80 7.41 16.00
CA GLU A 20 -1.44 6.29 16.69
C GLU A 20 -2.40 5.52 15.77
N THR A 21 -3.30 6.21 15.08
CA THR A 21 -4.25 5.60 14.13
C THR A 21 -3.52 4.83 13.03
N LEU A 22 -2.48 5.44 12.42
CA LEU A 22 -1.71 4.79 11.37
C LEU A 22 -0.88 3.62 11.89
N SER A 23 -0.30 3.73 13.08
CA SER A 23 0.40 2.63 13.74
C SER A 23 -0.53 1.45 14.02
N ASN A 24 -1.74 1.72 14.53
CA ASN A 24 -2.79 0.70 14.73
C ASN A 24 -3.19 0.05 13.40
N PHE A 25 -3.17 0.81 12.31
CA PHE A 25 -3.39 0.31 10.95
C PHE A 25 -2.16 -0.38 10.35
N ARG A 26 -1.06 -0.53 11.10
CA ARG A 26 0.23 -1.09 10.68
C ARG A 26 0.88 -0.30 9.54
N VAL A 27 0.77 1.02 9.60
CA VAL A 27 1.47 1.97 8.73
C VAL A 27 2.35 2.84 9.61
N THR A 28 3.65 2.73 9.43
CA THR A 28 4.65 3.52 10.18
C THR A 28 5.48 4.34 9.23
N PHE A 29 5.94 5.50 9.71
CA PHE A 29 6.80 6.40 8.95
C PHE A 29 8.13 6.59 9.67
N ASP A 30 9.23 6.53 8.93
CA ASP A 30 10.58 6.79 9.45
C ASP A 30 10.80 8.28 9.73
N ASN A 31 10.06 9.14 9.03
CA ASN A 31 10.18 10.59 9.16
C ASN A 31 8.81 11.28 8.99
N TRP A 32 8.42 12.05 10.00
CA TRP A 32 7.30 12.96 9.97
C TRP A 32 7.83 14.36 9.65
N PHE A 33 7.75 14.74 8.36
CA PHE A 33 8.26 16.02 7.89
C PHE A 33 7.24 17.14 8.07
N SER A 34 7.64 18.22 8.73
CA SER A 34 6.80 19.41 8.89
C SER A 34 7.04 20.39 7.74
N GLU A 35 5.97 20.76 7.01
CA GLU A 35 6.04 21.83 6.01
C GLU A 35 6.54 23.15 6.60
N ARG A 36 6.30 23.41 7.90
CA ARG A 36 6.83 24.56 8.61
C ARG A 36 8.35 24.68 8.45
N THR A 37 9.07 23.56 8.39
CA THR A 37 10.53 23.55 8.23
C THR A 37 10.96 24.29 6.97
N VAL A 38 10.32 24.08 5.82
CA VAL A 38 10.69 24.76 4.56
C VAL A 38 10.41 26.26 4.60
N HIS A 39 9.47 26.71 5.46
CA HIS A 39 9.17 28.12 5.67
C HIS A 39 10.14 28.77 6.67
N GLU A 40 10.50 28.10 7.76
CA GLU A 40 11.34 28.65 8.82
C GLU A 40 12.83 28.64 8.45
N THR A 41 13.28 27.70 7.62
CA THR A 41 14.67 27.57 7.16
C THR A 41 14.97 28.36 5.87
N ASP A 42 13.99 29.12 5.37
CA ASP A 42 14.09 29.90 4.12
C ASP A 42 14.35 29.03 2.86
N GLU A 43 14.11 27.73 2.95
CA GLU A 43 14.33 26.78 1.83
C GLU A 43 13.51 27.14 0.58
N ILE A 44 12.35 27.75 0.76
CA ILE A 44 11.50 28.19 -0.37
C ILE A 44 12.24 29.29 -1.16
N HIS A 45 12.74 30.33 -0.50
CA HIS A 45 13.48 31.39 -1.16
C HIS A 45 14.79 30.88 -1.74
N HIS A 46 15.53 30.04 -1.03
CA HIS A 46 16.76 29.41 -1.55
C HIS A 46 16.49 28.59 -2.82
N SER A 47 15.36 27.88 -2.90
CA SER A 47 15.00 27.10 -4.06
C SER A 47 14.61 27.99 -5.25
N VAL A 48 13.88 29.07 -5.00
CA VAL A 48 13.49 30.04 -6.06
C VAL A 48 14.74 30.79 -6.58
N GLU A 49 15.65 31.23 -5.70
CA GLU A 49 16.90 31.89 -6.12
C GLU A 49 17.81 30.94 -6.89
N ALA A 50 17.86 29.65 -6.54
CA ALA A 50 18.60 28.65 -7.31
C ALA A 50 18.01 28.49 -8.73
N LEU A 51 16.69 28.42 -8.88
CA LEU A 51 16.03 28.40 -10.20
C LEU A 51 16.28 29.68 -10.99
N LYS A 52 16.34 30.83 -10.30
CA LYS A 52 16.66 32.12 -10.92
C LYS A 52 18.11 32.16 -11.43
N ALA A 53 19.06 31.69 -10.64
CA ALA A 53 20.45 31.56 -11.03
C ALA A 53 20.65 30.63 -12.24
N LEU A 54 19.81 29.60 -12.39
CA LEU A 54 19.77 28.72 -13.55
C LEU A 54 19.04 29.31 -14.74
N GLY A 55 18.46 30.56 -14.64
CA GLY A 55 17.71 31.19 -15.70
C GLY A 55 16.32 30.57 -15.96
N LYS A 56 15.80 29.78 -15.02
CA LYS A 56 14.54 29.05 -15.15
C LYS A 56 13.31 29.81 -14.62
N VAL A 57 13.53 30.99 -14.07
CA VAL A 57 12.49 31.89 -13.55
C VAL A 57 12.59 33.24 -14.25
N TYR A 58 11.47 33.90 -14.49
CA TYR A 58 11.40 35.26 -15.02
C TYR A 58 10.36 36.08 -14.24
N GLU A 59 10.53 37.42 -14.31
CA GLU A 59 9.59 38.33 -13.69
C GLU A 59 8.51 38.80 -14.71
N LYS A 60 7.25 38.82 -14.29
CA LYS A 60 6.13 39.34 -15.07
C LYS A 60 5.05 39.87 -14.13
N ASN A 61 4.65 41.13 -14.36
CA ASN A 61 3.64 41.82 -13.55
C ASN A 61 3.94 41.79 -12.02
N GLY A 62 5.22 41.96 -11.64
CA GLY A 62 5.65 41.97 -10.25
C GLY A 62 5.74 40.58 -9.59
N ALA A 63 5.36 39.49 -10.28
CA ALA A 63 5.42 38.14 -9.81
C ALA A 63 6.58 37.37 -10.47
N LEU A 64 7.14 36.36 -9.77
CA LEU A 64 8.12 35.45 -10.33
C LEU A 64 7.45 34.20 -10.89
N TRP A 65 7.79 33.87 -12.12
CA TRP A 65 7.21 32.76 -12.88
C TRP A 65 8.27 31.73 -13.23
N LEU A 66 8.00 30.45 -12.94
CA LEU A 66 8.76 29.30 -13.43
C LEU A 66 8.44 29.04 -14.89
N LYS A 67 9.46 28.86 -15.71
CA LYS A 67 9.33 28.44 -17.12
C LYS A 67 9.00 26.94 -17.21
N SER A 68 7.87 26.55 -16.64
CA SER A 68 7.50 25.13 -16.57
C SER A 68 7.09 24.57 -17.93
N THR A 69 6.71 25.41 -18.89
CA THR A 69 6.44 25.00 -20.28
C THR A 69 7.65 24.43 -20.98
N ASP A 70 8.87 24.89 -20.65
CA ASP A 70 10.12 24.32 -21.17
C ASP A 70 10.32 22.85 -20.79
N TYR A 71 9.56 22.36 -19.81
CA TYR A 71 9.66 21.04 -19.18
C TYR A 71 8.37 20.22 -19.25
N GLY A 72 7.44 20.59 -20.13
CA GLY A 72 6.23 19.81 -20.43
C GLY A 72 4.98 20.14 -19.60
N ASP A 73 4.98 21.26 -18.86
CA ASP A 73 3.73 21.78 -18.28
C ASP A 73 2.91 22.53 -19.35
N ASP A 74 1.60 22.69 -19.14
CA ASP A 74 0.68 23.36 -20.08
C ASP A 74 0.85 24.88 -20.10
N LYS A 75 1.39 25.47 -19.03
CA LYS A 75 1.70 26.91 -18.90
C LYS A 75 2.73 27.18 -17.81
N ASP A 76 3.39 28.32 -17.90
CA ASP A 76 4.29 28.80 -16.85
C ASP A 76 3.55 29.07 -15.54
N ARG A 77 4.24 28.89 -14.42
CA ARG A 77 3.62 28.93 -13.08
C ARG A 77 4.24 30.00 -12.19
N VAL A 78 3.36 30.73 -11.49
CA VAL A 78 3.80 31.67 -10.46
C VAL A 78 4.39 30.89 -9.27
N VAL A 79 5.60 31.24 -8.88
CA VAL A 79 6.25 30.71 -7.67
C VAL A 79 6.27 31.73 -6.55
N ILE A 80 6.48 33.03 -6.86
CA ILE A 80 6.30 34.12 -5.92
C ILE A 80 5.26 35.11 -6.49
N ARG A 81 4.27 35.46 -5.70
CA ARG A 81 3.22 36.43 -6.08
C ARG A 81 3.78 37.86 -6.14
N ASP A 82 3.03 38.75 -6.73
CA ASP A 82 3.32 40.18 -6.82
C ASP A 82 3.48 40.88 -5.46
N ASN A 83 2.85 40.33 -4.42
CA ASN A 83 2.99 40.79 -3.05
C ASN A 83 4.18 40.13 -2.29
N GLY A 84 5.05 39.41 -2.97
CA GLY A 84 6.23 38.74 -2.40
C GLY A 84 5.93 37.42 -1.68
N VAL A 85 4.66 36.97 -1.61
CA VAL A 85 4.30 35.75 -0.90
C VAL A 85 4.50 34.52 -1.79
N PRO A 86 5.22 33.49 -1.33
CA PRO A 86 5.35 32.23 -2.05
C PRO A 86 3.98 31.56 -2.32
N THR A 87 3.89 30.84 -3.43
CA THR A 87 2.74 29.97 -3.72
C THR A 87 2.94 28.61 -3.08
N TYR A 88 1.88 27.80 -3.00
CA TYR A 88 1.99 26.39 -2.61
C TYR A 88 2.98 25.62 -3.48
N LEU A 89 3.01 25.90 -4.79
CA LEU A 89 3.98 25.30 -5.70
C LEU A 89 5.42 25.58 -5.28
N ALA A 90 5.74 26.78 -4.79
CA ALA A 90 7.09 27.10 -4.33
C ALA A 90 7.48 26.28 -3.08
N ALA A 91 6.54 26.05 -2.16
CA ALA A 91 6.75 25.18 -1.00
C ALA A 91 6.97 23.73 -1.41
N ASP A 92 6.16 23.21 -2.34
CA ASP A 92 6.30 21.85 -2.89
C ASP A 92 7.64 21.67 -3.63
N ILE A 93 8.06 22.67 -4.40
CA ILE A 93 9.37 22.69 -5.06
C ILE A 93 10.49 22.56 -4.05
N ALA A 94 10.47 23.37 -2.98
CA ALA A 94 11.46 23.34 -1.92
C ALA A 94 11.47 21.98 -1.20
N TYR A 95 10.31 21.42 -0.92
CA TYR A 95 10.20 20.11 -0.26
C TYR A 95 10.75 18.97 -1.14
N HIS A 96 10.43 18.93 -2.44
CA HIS A 96 10.96 17.91 -3.33
C HIS A 96 12.48 18.05 -3.51
N ARG A 97 12.99 19.28 -3.64
CA ARG A 97 14.43 19.54 -3.63
C ARG A 97 15.10 19.03 -2.35
N ASN A 98 14.49 19.28 -1.19
CA ASN A 98 14.97 18.76 0.10
C ASN A 98 15.06 17.23 0.11
N LYS A 99 14.11 16.50 -0.53
CA LYS A 99 14.22 15.05 -0.68
C LYS A 99 15.47 14.63 -1.47
N TYR A 100 15.78 15.31 -2.58
CA TYR A 100 17.01 15.06 -3.35
C TYR A 100 18.27 15.38 -2.50
N ASP A 101 18.27 16.52 -1.80
CA ASP A 101 19.41 16.96 -0.97
C ASP A 101 19.66 15.98 0.19
N ARG A 102 18.65 15.29 0.69
CA ARG A 102 18.76 14.16 1.66
C ARG A 102 19.30 12.88 1.04
N GLY A 103 19.53 12.83 -0.27
CA GLY A 103 20.15 11.71 -0.96
C GLY A 103 19.20 10.62 -1.48
N PHE A 104 17.89 10.87 -1.47
CA PHE A 104 16.93 9.94 -2.09
C PHE A 104 17.10 9.95 -3.61
N LYS A 105 17.31 8.76 -4.18
CA LYS A 105 17.52 8.57 -5.62
C LYS A 105 16.21 8.36 -6.39
N GLU A 106 15.21 7.86 -5.71
CA GLU A 106 13.86 7.62 -6.22
C GLU A 106 12.85 8.13 -5.21
N MET A 107 11.82 8.78 -5.68
CA MET A 107 10.74 9.32 -4.88
C MET A 107 9.41 8.81 -5.40
N ILE A 108 8.52 8.46 -4.49
CA ILE A 108 7.17 8.00 -4.79
C ILE A 108 6.20 8.87 -3.99
N ASP A 109 5.45 9.70 -4.68
CA ASP A 109 4.38 10.47 -4.07
C ASP A 109 3.04 9.76 -4.31
N ILE A 110 2.18 9.74 -3.29
CA ILE A 110 0.84 9.15 -3.37
C ILE A 110 -0.17 10.28 -3.17
N TRP A 111 -0.91 10.63 -4.23
CA TRP A 111 -1.85 11.74 -4.24
C TRP A 111 -3.26 11.29 -4.60
N GLY A 112 -4.27 12.05 -4.18
CA GLY A 112 -5.63 11.89 -4.66
C GLY A 112 -5.72 12.21 -6.17
N ALA A 113 -6.63 11.55 -6.87
CA ALA A 113 -6.80 11.71 -8.32
C ALA A 113 -7.18 13.14 -8.74
N ASP A 114 -7.75 13.94 -7.83
CA ASP A 114 -8.04 15.37 -8.02
C ASP A 114 -6.76 16.21 -8.23
N HIS A 115 -5.60 15.72 -7.83
CA HIS A 115 -4.30 16.35 -8.05
C HIS A 115 -3.61 15.96 -9.37
N HIS A 116 -4.25 15.19 -10.26
CA HIS A 116 -3.61 14.70 -11.49
C HIS A 116 -2.96 15.82 -12.33
N GLY A 117 -3.60 16.97 -12.44
CA GLY A 117 -3.06 18.13 -13.18
C GLY A 117 -1.87 18.83 -12.50
N TYR A 118 -1.53 18.43 -11.27
CA TYR A 118 -0.39 18.98 -10.53
C TYR A 118 0.90 18.20 -10.79
N VAL A 119 0.81 16.97 -11.26
CA VAL A 119 1.95 16.07 -11.50
C VAL A 119 2.96 16.70 -12.47
N CYS A 120 2.51 17.19 -13.62
CA CYS A 120 3.37 17.82 -14.63
C CYS A 120 4.11 19.03 -14.06
N ARG A 121 3.48 19.81 -13.17
CA ARG A 121 4.08 21.02 -12.57
C ARG A 121 5.25 20.69 -11.69
N VAL A 122 5.12 19.69 -10.80
CA VAL A 122 6.20 19.31 -9.89
C VAL A 122 7.32 18.63 -10.66
N LYS A 123 7.01 17.75 -11.62
CA LYS A 123 8.02 17.15 -12.49
C LYS A 123 8.79 18.19 -13.32
N ALA A 124 8.08 19.17 -13.89
CA ALA A 124 8.70 20.27 -14.62
C ALA A 124 9.64 21.10 -13.72
N ALA A 125 9.25 21.35 -12.48
CA ALA A 125 10.09 22.07 -11.53
C ALA A 125 11.37 21.28 -11.19
N MET A 126 11.27 19.97 -10.98
CA MET A 126 12.44 19.12 -10.73
C MET A 126 13.37 19.06 -11.95
N ALA A 127 12.82 18.94 -13.15
CA ALA A 127 13.59 19.01 -14.41
C ALA A 127 14.28 20.36 -14.57
N ALA A 128 13.65 21.46 -14.16
CA ALA A 128 14.26 22.79 -14.18
C ALA A 128 15.50 22.92 -13.30
N PHE A 129 15.60 22.17 -12.20
CA PHE A 129 16.84 22.04 -11.39
C PHE A 129 17.88 21.14 -12.04
N GLY A 130 17.56 20.39 -13.09
CA GLY A 130 18.42 19.39 -13.71
C GLY A 130 18.31 18.00 -13.08
N TYR A 131 17.32 17.76 -12.23
CA TYR A 131 16.99 16.42 -11.73
C TYR A 131 16.26 15.61 -12.80
N ASP A 132 16.45 14.30 -12.79
CA ASP A 132 15.71 13.39 -13.64
C ASP A 132 14.24 13.28 -13.21
N PRO A 133 13.26 13.77 -13.98
CA PRO A 133 11.86 13.74 -13.62
C PRO A 133 11.27 12.32 -13.55
N ASP A 134 11.92 11.32 -14.14
CA ASP A 134 11.49 9.92 -14.09
C ASP A 134 11.83 9.27 -12.74
N LYS A 135 12.71 9.89 -11.95
CA LYS A 135 12.98 9.50 -10.56
C LYS A 135 11.90 9.95 -9.57
N LEU A 136 10.98 10.80 -10.00
CA LEU A 136 9.77 11.16 -9.26
C LEU A 136 8.57 10.42 -9.87
N THR A 137 8.11 9.38 -9.20
CA THR A 137 6.87 8.67 -9.53
C THR A 137 5.72 9.25 -8.71
N VAL A 138 4.63 9.62 -9.36
CA VAL A 138 3.40 10.04 -8.67
C VAL A 138 2.32 8.99 -8.91
N LEU A 139 1.86 8.38 -7.84
CA LEU A 139 0.76 7.42 -7.83
C LEU A 139 -0.54 8.16 -7.51
N LEU A 140 -1.53 8.06 -8.39
CA LEU A 140 -2.82 8.72 -8.23
C LEU A 140 -3.83 7.72 -7.68
N LEU A 141 -4.36 8.01 -6.49
CA LEU A 141 -5.34 7.16 -5.78
C LEU A 141 -6.75 7.67 -6.07
N GLN A 142 -7.61 6.78 -6.59
CA GLN A 142 -9.02 7.06 -6.78
C GLN A 142 -9.78 7.11 -5.45
N MET A 143 -10.94 7.78 -5.49
CA MET A 143 -11.81 7.88 -4.31
C MET A 143 -12.34 6.52 -3.89
N VAL A 144 -12.43 6.32 -2.57
CA VAL A 144 -13.07 5.15 -1.96
C VAL A 144 -14.51 5.52 -1.58
N ALA A 145 -15.47 4.71 -2.03
CA ALA A 145 -16.85 4.80 -1.62
C ALA A 145 -17.15 3.70 -0.58
N LEU A 146 -17.68 4.08 0.58
CA LEU A 146 -18.08 3.12 1.61
C LEU A 146 -19.54 2.74 1.44
N PHE A 147 -19.85 1.45 1.51
CA PHE A 147 -21.19 0.91 1.44
C PHE A 147 -21.54 0.14 2.71
N ARG A 148 -22.78 0.32 3.19
CA ARG A 148 -23.36 -0.46 4.28
C ARG A 148 -24.79 -0.84 3.90
N ASP A 149 -25.13 -2.11 4.00
CA ASP A 149 -26.46 -2.65 3.60
C ASP A 149 -26.83 -2.27 2.16
N GLY A 150 -25.85 -2.25 1.26
CA GLY A 150 -26.03 -1.85 -0.15
C GLY A 150 -26.24 -0.35 -0.36
N GLN A 151 -26.17 0.46 0.69
CA GLN A 151 -26.35 1.91 0.63
C GLN A 151 -25.00 2.64 0.78
N LEU A 152 -24.82 3.68 -0.01
CA LEU A 152 -23.65 4.55 0.09
C LEU A 152 -23.65 5.27 1.45
N VAL A 153 -22.59 5.09 2.23
CA VAL A 153 -22.36 5.84 3.46
C VAL A 153 -21.96 7.26 3.09
N LYS A 154 -22.80 8.24 3.45
CA LYS A 154 -22.52 9.65 3.16
C LYS A 154 -21.36 10.15 3.99
N LEU A 155 -20.25 10.47 3.33
CA LEU A 155 -19.09 11.08 3.93
C LEU A 155 -19.24 12.60 3.85
N SER A 156 -19.79 13.25 4.87
CA SER A 156 -19.96 14.71 4.90
C SER A 156 -19.11 15.32 6.01
N LYS A 157 -18.06 16.06 5.62
CA LYS A 157 -17.24 16.85 6.56
C LYS A 157 -18.06 17.94 7.30
N ARG A 158 -19.24 18.32 6.76
CA ARG A 158 -20.07 19.41 7.32
C ARG A 158 -21.12 18.93 8.32
N SER A 159 -21.53 17.66 8.27
CA SER A 159 -22.55 17.09 9.16
C SER A 159 -21.98 16.31 10.35
N GLY A 160 -20.64 16.11 10.40
CA GLY A 160 -20.03 15.29 11.45
C GLY A 160 -20.16 13.77 11.21
N ASP A 161 -20.79 13.34 10.13
CA ASP A 161 -21.08 11.94 9.80
C ASP A 161 -19.98 11.30 8.90
N SER A 162 -18.71 11.69 9.09
CA SER A 162 -17.61 11.06 8.36
C SER A 162 -17.12 9.83 9.14
N VAL A 163 -17.12 8.67 8.51
CA VAL A 163 -16.48 7.47 9.07
C VAL A 163 -14.96 7.71 9.07
N THR A 164 -14.37 7.69 10.25
CA THR A 164 -12.91 7.79 10.42
C THR A 164 -12.24 6.45 10.18
N LEU A 165 -10.91 6.46 9.97
CA LEU A 165 -10.15 5.22 9.86
C LEU A 165 -10.19 4.43 11.18
N ASP A 166 -10.18 5.09 12.34
CA ASP A 166 -10.31 4.44 13.65
C ASP A 166 -11.64 3.68 13.76
N GLU A 167 -12.77 4.31 13.41
CA GLU A 167 -14.09 3.67 13.41
C GLU A 167 -14.15 2.48 12.44
N LEU A 168 -13.54 2.60 11.26
CA LEU A 168 -13.47 1.50 10.31
C LEU A 168 -12.64 0.33 10.86
N ILE A 169 -11.49 0.61 11.48
CA ILE A 169 -10.64 -0.41 12.11
C ILE A 169 -11.38 -1.11 13.25
N GLU A 170 -12.08 -0.35 14.07
CA GLU A 170 -12.86 -0.90 15.19
C GLU A 170 -14.01 -1.79 14.70
N GLU A 171 -14.69 -1.39 13.64
CA GLU A 171 -15.85 -2.11 13.10
C GLU A 171 -15.48 -3.34 12.27
N VAL A 172 -14.46 -3.22 11.40
CA VAL A 172 -14.11 -4.23 10.38
C VAL A 172 -12.88 -5.05 10.78
N GLY A 173 -12.00 -4.46 11.57
CA GLY A 173 -10.67 -4.99 11.89
C GLY A 173 -9.59 -4.56 10.87
N VAL A 174 -8.34 -4.57 11.34
CA VAL A 174 -7.19 -4.13 10.54
C VAL A 174 -6.98 -4.99 9.31
N ASP A 175 -7.00 -6.32 9.46
CA ASP A 175 -6.69 -7.27 8.38
C ASP A 175 -7.65 -7.12 7.19
N ALA A 176 -8.96 -7.09 7.47
CA ALA A 176 -9.95 -6.95 6.42
C ALA A 176 -9.90 -5.55 5.79
N SER A 177 -9.75 -4.50 6.59
CA SER A 177 -9.62 -3.14 6.07
C SER A 177 -8.41 -3.01 5.13
N ARG A 178 -7.24 -3.52 5.53
CA ARG A 178 -6.04 -3.51 4.69
C ARG A 178 -6.23 -4.29 3.40
N TYR A 179 -6.78 -5.50 3.48
CA TYR A 179 -7.00 -6.32 2.29
C TYR A 179 -7.92 -5.63 1.27
N PHE A 180 -9.05 -5.09 1.73
CA PHE A 180 -10.02 -4.44 0.86
C PHE A 180 -9.44 -3.18 0.20
N PHE A 181 -8.62 -2.40 0.90
CA PHE A 181 -7.91 -1.27 0.29
C PHE A 181 -6.85 -1.70 -0.72
N LEU A 182 -6.18 -2.84 -0.48
CA LEU A 182 -5.05 -3.30 -1.29
C LEU A 182 -5.46 -4.24 -2.44
N MET A 183 -6.70 -4.77 -2.47
CA MET A 183 -7.12 -5.72 -3.50
C MET A 183 -7.43 -5.10 -4.86
N ARG A 184 -7.50 -3.78 -4.94
CA ARG A 184 -7.75 -3.03 -6.17
C ARG A 184 -6.51 -2.22 -6.56
N SER A 185 -6.37 -1.97 -7.88
CA SER A 185 -5.36 -1.03 -8.35
C SER A 185 -5.68 0.40 -7.93
N LEU A 186 -4.66 1.22 -7.74
CA LEU A 186 -4.80 2.60 -7.24
C LEU A 186 -5.65 3.48 -8.17
N ASP A 187 -5.61 3.21 -9.47
CA ASP A 187 -6.34 3.95 -10.52
C ASP A 187 -7.80 3.50 -10.68
N SER A 188 -8.21 2.42 -10.01
CA SER A 188 -9.60 1.95 -10.03
C SER A 188 -10.38 2.46 -8.83
N GLN A 189 -11.66 2.82 -9.06
CA GLN A 189 -12.58 3.15 -7.98
C GLN A 189 -12.77 1.93 -7.07
N LEU A 190 -12.75 2.17 -5.76
CA LEU A 190 -13.00 1.15 -4.75
C LEU A 190 -14.35 1.39 -4.08
N ASP A 191 -15.26 0.44 -4.27
CA ASP A 191 -16.49 0.33 -3.48
C ASP A 191 -16.20 -0.62 -2.31
N PHE A 192 -16.05 -0.04 -1.12
CA PHE A 192 -15.73 -0.77 0.10
C PHE A 192 -17.03 -1.20 0.79
N ASP A 193 -17.38 -2.47 0.72
CA ASP A 193 -18.54 -3.06 1.38
C ASP A 193 -18.18 -3.47 2.82
N ILE A 194 -18.67 -2.70 3.78
CA ILE A 194 -18.44 -2.92 5.22
C ILE A 194 -19.00 -4.27 5.68
N ASN A 195 -20.19 -4.65 5.19
CA ASN A 195 -20.83 -5.89 5.58
C ASN A 195 -20.04 -7.10 5.10
N LEU A 196 -19.60 -7.06 3.84
CA LEU A 196 -18.75 -8.10 3.26
C LEU A 196 -17.41 -8.20 4.02
N ALA A 197 -16.79 -7.07 4.32
CA ALA A 197 -15.50 -7.03 5.02
C ALA A 197 -15.59 -7.58 6.47
N LYS A 198 -16.74 -7.47 7.11
CA LYS A 198 -17.02 -8.04 8.46
C LYS A 198 -17.39 -9.52 8.41
N SER A 199 -17.83 -10.03 7.28
CA SER A 199 -18.38 -11.39 7.19
C SER A 199 -17.30 -12.45 7.43
N ARG A 200 -17.63 -13.48 8.21
CA ARG A 200 -16.79 -14.66 8.44
C ARG A 200 -17.25 -15.79 7.53
N SER A 201 -17.25 -15.52 6.23
CA SER A 201 -17.70 -16.46 5.21
C SER A 201 -16.70 -16.55 4.06
N ASN A 202 -16.88 -17.52 3.20
CA ASN A 202 -16.05 -17.69 1.99
C ASN A 202 -16.20 -16.53 0.98
N ASP A 203 -17.24 -15.71 1.12
CA ASP A 203 -17.45 -14.54 0.27
C ASP A 203 -16.47 -13.40 0.62
N ASN A 204 -16.00 -13.37 1.88
CA ASN A 204 -14.98 -12.44 2.30
C ASN A 204 -13.58 -12.94 1.88
N PRO A 205 -12.91 -12.29 0.93
CA PRO A 205 -11.67 -12.81 0.35
C PRO A 205 -10.52 -12.92 1.36
N VAL A 206 -10.40 -11.98 2.31
CA VAL A 206 -9.34 -12.09 3.33
C VAL A 206 -9.60 -13.23 4.30
N TYR A 207 -10.85 -13.41 4.73
CA TYR A 207 -11.24 -14.54 5.55
C TYR A 207 -10.95 -15.87 4.83
N TYR A 208 -11.26 -15.96 3.55
CA TYR A 208 -11.03 -17.14 2.72
C TYR A 208 -9.54 -17.52 2.63
N ILE A 209 -8.66 -16.52 2.47
CA ILE A 209 -7.20 -16.72 2.44
C ILE A 209 -6.70 -17.15 3.81
N GLN A 210 -7.08 -16.45 4.88
CA GLN A 210 -6.68 -16.75 6.24
C GLN A 210 -7.17 -18.14 6.66
N TYR A 211 -8.38 -18.52 6.25
CA TYR A 211 -8.94 -19.84 6.50
C TYR A 211 -8.15 -20.96 5.82
N ALA A 212 -7.58 -20.73 4.63
CA ALA A 212 -6.67 -21.69 4.00
C ALA A 212 -5.44 -21.93 4.88
N HIS A 213 -4.81 -20.87 5.39
CA HIS A 213 -3.66 -20.98 6.29
C HIS A 213 -4.01 -21.70 7.59
N ALA A 214 -5.09 -21.31 8.27
CA ALA A 214 -5.54 -21.95 9.50
C ALA A 214 -5.90 -23.45 9.31
N ARG A 215 -6.50 -23.79 8.16
CA ARG A 215 -6.81 -25.19 7.80
C ARG A 215 -5.56 -26.03 7.66
N ILE A 216 -4.50 -25.52 7.05
CA ILE A 216 -3.22 -26.23 6.97
C ILE A 216 -2.66 -26.48 8.38
N HIS A 217 -2.73 -25.51 9.26
CA HIS A 217 -2.31 -25.69 10.66
C HIS A 217 -3.17 -26.71 11.41
N SER A 218 -4.47 -26.81 11.10
CA SER A 218 -5.33 -27.88 11.63
C SER A 218 -4.87 -29.27 11.16
N ILE A 219 -4.41 -29.39 9.90
CA ILE A 219 -3.84 -30.65 9.40
C ILE A 219 -2.55 -31.00 10.16
N TYR A 220 -1.68 -30.03 10.42
CA TYR A 220 -0.47 -30.26 11.21
C TYR A 220 -0.80 -30.78 12.61
N ASN A 221 -1.84 -30.28 13.24
CA ASN A 221 -2.26 -30.78 14.55
C ASN A 221 -2.72 -32.25 14.47
N GLN A 222 -3.52 -32.60 13.47
CA GLN A 222 -3.93 -34.01 13.24
C GLN A 222 -2.73 -34.93 12.98
N VAL A 223 -1.75 -34.46 12.22
CA VAL A 223 -0.50 -35.20 11.93
C VAL A 223 0.30 -35.45 13.21
N ARG A 224 0.43 -34.43 14.08
CA ARG A 224 1.09 -34.55 15.39
C ARG A 224 0.36 -35.53 16.31
N GLU A 225 -0.97 -35.42 16.40
CA GLU A 225 -1.80 -36.33 17.19
C GLU A 225 -1.70 -37.79 16.72
N ALA A 226 -1.54 -37.99 15.41
CA ALA A 226 -1.33 -39.30 14.82
C ALA A 226 0.12 -39.84 14.96
N GLY A 227 1.03 -39.07 15.57
CA GLY A 227 2.43 -39.44 15.74
C GLY A 227 3.24 -39.49 14.43
N ILE A 228 2.76 -38.80 13.37
CA ILE A 228 3.42 -38.76 12.07
C ILE A 228 4.48 -37.65 12.09
N ALA A 229 5.73 -37.99 11.77
CA ALA A 229 6.80 -37.03 11.65
C ALA A 229 6.60 -36.14 10.39
N PHE A 230 6.81 -34.83 10.50
CA PHE A 230 6.77 -33.90 9.39
C PHE A 230 7.62 -32.66 9.69
N GLY A 231 7.91 -31.84 8.65
CA GLY A 231 8.66 -30.58 8.78
C GLY A 231 10.09 -30.64 8.26
N ASP A 232 10.71 -31.83 8.19
CA ASP A 232 11.92 -32.05 7.42
C ASP A 232 11.56 -32.84 6.15
N TYR A 233 11.76 -32.20 5.00
CA TYR A 233 11.40 -32.73 3.70
C TYR A 233 12.62 -32.98 2.80
N SER A 234 13.84 -32.97 3.38
CA SER A 234 15.09 -33.13 2.63
C SER A 234 15.18 -34.47 1.89
N GLU A 235 14.65 -35.55 2.48
CA GLU A 235 14.62 -36.91 1.92
C GLU A 235 13.25 -37.25 1.27
N THR A 236 12.37 -36.28 1.09
CA THR A 236 11.02 -36.54 0.57
C THR A 236 11.03 -36.70 -0.96
N ASP A 237 10.46 -37.80 -1.45
CA ASP A 237 10.26 -38.02 -2.88
C ASP A 237 9.02 -37.28 -3.37
N PHE A 238 9.21 -36.09 -3.89
CA PHE A 238 8.15 -35.27 -4.45
C PHE A 238 7.65 -35.75 -5.84
N THR A 239 8.32 -36.74 -6.47
CA THR A 239 7.86 -37.29 -7.76
C THR A 239 6.55 -38.08 -7.61
N THR A 240 6.14 -38.40 -6.38
CA THR A 240 4.85 -39.02 -6.05
C THR A 240 3.67 -38.08 -6.22
N LEU A 241 3.89 -36.75 -6.33
CA LEU A 241 2.86 -35.74 -6.64
C LEU A 241 2.58 -35.75 -8.13
N THR A 242 1.58 -36.52 -8.56
CA THR A 242 1.29 -36.76 -9.98
C THR A 242 -0.08 -36.28 -10.43
N SER A 243 -0.98 -35.96 -9.50
CA SER A 243 -2.31 -35.46 -9.88
C SER A 243 -2.23 -34.07 -10.50
N GLU A 244 -3.14 -33.78 -11.44
CA GLU A 244 -3.21 -32.46 -12.10
C GLU A 244 -3.27 -31.31 -11.08
N MET A 245 -4.05 -31.46 -10.00
CA MET A 245 -4.17 -30.45 -8.96
C MET A 245 -2.87 -30.20 -8.18
N GLU A 246 -2.11 -31.26 -7.89
CA GLU A 246 -0.80 -31.16 -7.24
C GLU A 246 0.20 -30.43 -8.12
N LEU A 247 0.22 -30.78 -9.42
CA LEU A 247 1.10 -30.13 -10.39
C LEU A 247 0.76 -28.65 -10.61
N GLU A 248 -0.53 -28.31 -10.67
CA GLU A 248 -0.98 -26.91 -10.78
C GLU A 248 -0.63 -26.09 -9.52
N LEU A 249 -0.74 -26.67 -8.31
CA LEU A 249 -0.28 -26.03 -7.08
C LEU A 249 1.23 -25.79 -7.08
N ILE A 250 2.03 -26.76 -7.54
CA ILE A 250 3.48 -26.60 -7.66
C ILE A 250 3.83 -25.47 -8.63
N LYS A 251 3.18 -25.42 -9.80
CA LYS A 251 3.35 -24.32 -10.77
C LYS A 251 3.00 -22.98 -10.14
N LYS A 252 1.84 -22.91 -9.45
CA LYS A 252 1.41 -21.69 -8.77
C LYS A 252 2.41 -21.22 -7.73
N LEU A 253 2.98 -22.13 -6.93
CA LEU A 253 4.04 -21.80 -5.97
C LEU A 253 5.30 -21.28 -6.66
N ALA A 254 5.68 -21.87 -7.80
CA ALA A 254 6.85 -21.45 -8.56
C ALA A 254 6.71 -20.02 -9.16
N GLU A 255 5.49 -19.56 -9.41
CA GLU A 255 5.21 -18.19 -9.87
C GLU A 255 5.43 -17.12 -8.78
N TYR A 256 5.40 -17.48 -7.50
CA TYR A 256 5.39 -16.50 -6.40
C TYR A 256 6.56 -15.52 -6.39
N PRO A 257 7.82 -15.95 -6.57
CA PRO A 257 8.94 -15.01 -6.58
C PRO A 257 8.82 -13.95 -7.67
N GLU A 258 8.42 -14.35 -8.88
CA GLU A 258 8.22 -13.45 -10.01
C GLU A 258 7.05 -12.48 -9.73
N GLU A 259 5.95 -12.98 -9.14
CA GLU A 259 4.80 -12.15 -8.79
C GLU A 259 5.17 -11.06 -7.75
N VAL A 260 6.06 -11.37 -6.79
CA VAL A 260 6.59 -10.39 -5.85
C VAL A 260 7.42 -9.32 -6.58
N VAL A 261 8.31 -9.73 -7.49
CA VAL A 261 9.14 -8.80 -8.29
C VAL A 261 8.24 -7.87 -9.12
N GLN A 262 7.30 -8.44 -9.87
CA GLN A 262 6.38 -7.67 -10.71
C GLN A 262 5.50 -6.72 -9.89
N SER A 263 5.05 -7.15 -8.71
CA SER A 263 4.29 -6.29 -7.81
C SER A 263 5.10 -5.10 -7.31
N ALA A 264 6.38 -5.30 -7.01
CA ALA A 264 7.29 -4.25 -6.56
C ALA A 264 7.63 -3.27 -7.70
N GLU A 265 8.02 -3.78 -8.87
CA GLU A 265 8.39 -2.97 -10.04
C GLU A 265 7.24 -2.08 -10.52
N HIS A 266 6.02 -2.62 -10.55
CA HIS A 266 4.82 -1.89 -10.95
C HIS A 266 4.15 -1.14 -9.80
N ARG A 267 4.65 -1.24 -8.55
CA ARG A 267 4.05 -0.65 -7.35
C ARG A 267 2.58 -1.06 -7.20
N ALA A 268 2.30 -2.35 -7.42
CA ALA A 268 0.97 -2.92 -7.60
C ALA A 268 0.65 -4.01 -6.54
N PRO A 269 0.46 -3.65 -5.26
CA PRO A 269 0.23 -4.63 -4.18
C PRO A 269 -1.03 -5.49 -4.39
N HIS A 270 -2.00 -5.02 -5.18
CA HIS A 270 -3.20 -5.78 -5.53
C HIS A 270 -2.89 -7.09 -6.27
N ARG A 271 -1.74 -7.20 -6.95
CA ARG A 271 -1.29 -8.44 -7.59
C ARG A 271 -1.03 -9.53 -6.55
N ILE A 272 -0.36 -9.18 -5.45
CA ILE A 272 -0.15 -10.11 -4.32
C ILE A 272 -1.49 -10.54 -3.72
N ALA A 273 -2.41 -9.60 -3.47
CA ALA A 273 -3.72 -9.93 -2.93
C ALA A 273 -4.48 -10.93 -3.80
N ARG A 274 -4.47 -10.73 -5.12
CA ARG A 274 -5.07 -11.63 -6.10
C ARG A 274 -4.38 -13.00 -6.12
N TYR A 275 -3.05 -13.01 -6.18
CA TYR A 275 -2.25 -14.23 -6.17
C TYR A 275 -2.58 -15.11 -4.96
N LEU A 276 -2.66 -14.52 -3.75
CA LEU A 276 -2.98 -15.24 -2.52
C LEU A 276 -4.41 -15.81 -2.54
N TYR A 277 -5.36 -15.06 -3.10
CA TYR A 277 -6.73 -15.55 -3.26
C TYR A 277 -6.80 -16.77 -4.19
N ASP A 278 -6.11 -16.70 -5.35
CA ASP A 278 -6.04 -17.80 -6.30
C ASP A 278 -5.38 -19.04 -5.68
N LEU A 279 -4.23 -18.87 -4.98
CA LEU A 279 -3.53 -19.95 -4.29
C LEU A 279 -4.42 -20.59 -3.20
N ALA A 280 -5.12 -19.79 -2.41
CA ALA A 280 -6.06 -20.28 -1.40
C ALA A 280 -7.22 -21.07 -2.03
N SER A 281 -7.76 -20.59 -3.16
CA SER A 281 -8.82 -21.26 -3.90
C SER A 281 -8.38 -22.63 -4.44
N MET A 282 -7.19 -22.71 -5.01
CA MET A 282 -6.59 -23.96 -5.47
C MET A 282 -6.36 -24.92 -4.31
N PHE A 283 -5.82 -24.44 -3.18
CA PHE A 283 -5.64 -25.24 -1.98
C PHE A 283 -6.98 -25.79 -1.44
N HIS A 284 -8.02 -24.97 -1.34
CA HIS A 284 -9.33 -25.42 -0.87
C HIS A 284 -9.94 -26.48 -1.80
N SER A 285 -9.71 -26.37 -3.10
CA SER A 285 -10.14 -27.38 -4.08
C SER A 285 -9.38 -28.69 -3.94
N PHE A 286 -8.06 -28.61 -3.79
CA PHE A 286 -7.20 -29.76 -3.50
C PHE A 286 -7.62 -30.47 -2.22
N TYR A 287 -7.81 -29.73 -1.12
CA TYR A 287 -8.21 -30.29 0.17
C TYR A 287 -9.56 -31.01 0.14
N ARG A 288 -10.51 -30.56 -0.67
CA ARG A 288 -11.83 -31.23 -0.82
C ARG A 288 -11.77 -32.53 -1.57
N GLN A 289 -10.83 -32.69 -2.50
CA GLN A 289 -10.77 -33.83 -3.42
C GLN A 289 -9.67 -34.84 -3.03
N GLY A 290 -8.62 -34.38 -2.38
CA GLY A 290 -7.44 -35.18 -2.02
C GLY A 290 -7.31 -35.41 -0.53
N ARG A 291 -7.13 -36.68 -0.12
CA ARG A 291 -6.73 -36.99 1.25
C ARG A 291 -5.24 -36.67 1.43
N ILE A 292 -4.88 -35.93 2.49
CA ILE A 292 -3.50 -35.65 2.83
C ILE A 292 -2.97 -36.70 3.81
N ILE A 293 -3.81 -37.13 4.75
CA ILE A 293 -3.49 -38.14 5.78
C ILE A 293 -4.17 -39.46 5.42
N GLY A 294 -3.53 -40.60 5.72
CA GLY A 294 -4.06 -41.94 5.51
C GLY A 294 -3.99 -42.42 4.05
N VAL A 295 -3.03 -41.92 3.31
CA VAL A 295 -2.60 -42.38 1.99
C VAL A 295 -1.24 -43.09 2.10
N ASP A 296 -0.66 -43.56 0.98
CA ASP A 296 0.70 -44.08 0.96
C ASP A 296 1.69 -43.19 1.70
N PRO A 297 2.57 -43.70 2.56
CA PRO A 297 3.48 -42.88 3.38
C PRO A 297 4.34 -41.89 2.57
N SER A 298 4.85 -42.30 1.41
CA SER A 298 5.67 -41.44 0.56
C SER A 298 4.83 -40.30 0.00
N LEU A 299 3.65 -40.57 -0.54
CA LEU A 299 2.71 -39.58 -1.03
C LEU A 299 2.22 -38.66 0.10
N GLN A 300 2.01 -39.18 1.31
CA GLN A 300 1.63 -38.40 2.49
C GLN A 300 2.69 -37.36 2.83
N GLN A 301 3.98 -37.76 2.88
CA GLN A 301 5.08 -36.82 3.14
C GLN A 301 5.20 -35.77 2.04
N ALA A 302 5.08 -36.17 0.78
CA ALA A 302 5.11 -35.21 -0.34
C ALA A 302 3.95 -34.21 -0.27
N ARG A 303 2.72 -34.65 0.07
CA ARG A 303 1.57 -33.75 0.26
C ARG A 303 1.73 -32.82 1.47
N LEU A 304 2.30 -33.31 2.58
CA LEU A 304 2.64 -32.48 3.73
C LEU A 304 3.67 -31.41 3.36
N GLY A 305 4.69 -31.75 2.59
CA GLY A 305 5.64 -30.77 2.05
C GLY A 305 4.98 -29.72 1.15
N LEU A 306 4.08 -30.13 0.25
CA LEU A 306 3.35 -29.25 -0.63
C LEU A 306 2.50 -28.24 0.15
N ILE A 307 1.70 -28.70 1.13
CA ILE A 307 0.87 -27.77 1.93
C ILE A 307 1.70 -26.88 2.84
N THR A 308 2.90 -27.33 3.25
CA THR A 308 3.86 -26.52 4.01
C THR A 308 4.37 -25.37 3.16
N ALA A 309 4.71 -25.61 1.90
CA ALA A 309 5.08 -24.56 0.96
C ALA A 309 3.92 -23.56 0.74
N ILE A 310 2.67 -24.05 0.62
CA ILE A 310 1.48 -23.21 0.50
C ILE A 310 1.32 -22.32 1.75
N ALA A 311 1.40 -22.89 2.96
CA ALA A 311 1.28 -22.11 4.19
C ALA A 311 2.36 -21.03 4.30
N LEU A 312 3.60 -21.35 3.91
CA LEU A 312 4.72 -20.39 3.89
C LEU A 312 4.43 -19.23 2.96
N VAL A 313 4.00 -19.50 1.74
CA VAL A 313 3.70 -18.46 0.73
C VAL A 313 2.49 -17.62 1.17
N LEU A 314 1.42 -18.23 1.69
CA LEU A 314 0.27 -17.49 2.22
C LEU A 314 0.71 -16.55 3.36
N ARG A 315 1.50 -17.04 4.30
CA ARG A 315 2.01 -16.22 5.43
C ARG A 315 2.89 -15.08 4.95
N GLN A 316 3.84 -15.35 4.04
CA GLN A 316 4.74 -14.33 3.52
C GLN A 316 3.98 -13.27 2.72
N GLY A 317 3.09 -13.68 1.81
CA GLY A 317 2.31 -12.76 1.00
C GLY A 317 1.34 -11.90 1.82
N LEU A 318 0.66 -12.48 2.82
CA LEU A 318 -0.14 -11.72 3.78
C LEU A 318 0.74 -10.73 4.56
N GLY A 319 1.94 -11.14 4.98
CA GLY A 319 2.90 -10.28 5.67
C GLY A 319 3.34 -9.08 4.82
N ILE A 320 3.58 -9.25 3.51
CA ILE A 320 3.86 -8.14 2.57
C ILE A 320 2.72 -7.12 2.56
N LEU A 321 1.48 -7.59 2.63
CA LEU A 321 0.30 -6.72 2.68
C LEU A 321 0.04 -6.14 4.10
N GLY A 322 0.83 -6.51 5.10
CA GLY A 322 0.64 -6.12 6.50
C GLY A 322 -0.61 -6.77 7.12
N ILE A 323 -0.96 -7.98 6.69
CA ILE A 323 -2.13 -8.76 7.12
C ILE A 323 -1.64 -9.98 7.90
N SER A 324 -2.33 -10.35 8.96
CA SER A 324 -1.96 -11.52 9.76
C SER A 324 -2.30 -12.84 9.06
N ALA A 325 -1.54 -13.88 9.38
CA ALA A 325 -1.79 -15.25 8.96
C ALA A 325 -2.10 -16.12 10.20
N PRO A 326 -3.35 -16.16 10.67
CA PRO A 326 -3.72 -16.89 11.87
C PRO A 326 -3.57 -18.40 11.67
N GLU A 327 -3.10 -19.10 12.71
CA GLU A 327 -3.02 -20.55 12.71
C GLU A 327 -4.34 -21.22 13.13
N LYS A 328 -5.25 -20.44 13.70
CA LYS A 328 -6.57 -20.89 14.16
C LYS A 328 -7.62 -19.80 13.90
N MET A 329 -8.76 -20.19 13.39
CA MET A 329 -9.92 -19.34 13.15
C MET A 329 -11.22 -19.97 13.66
#